data_0be5371b443b100f144f3c494e84c298
#
_entry.id   0be5371b443b100f144f3c494e84c298
#
_cell.length_a   1.000
_cell.length_b   1.000
_cell.length_c   1.000
_cell.angle_alpha   90.00
_cell.angle_beta   90.00
_cell.angle_gamma   90.00
#
_symmetry.space_group_name_H-M   'P 1'
#
loop_
_entity.id
_entity.type
_entity.pdbx_description
1 polymer ?
#
loop_
_entity_poly.entity_id
_entity_poly.type
_entity_poly.pdbx_seq_one_letter_code
_entity_poly.pdbx_strand_id
1 'polypeptide(L)'
;MITMSSFKYAGLIISIIISLISCTHNKNYPTAFQPELAKAEAMMYRYPDSALHILQGIQPDIPSENEQYATWALLMTQAQYKNQIEQSDSLINIAYSYFINQDNAQRKALALYYKGILRHESHHAEDALSFYLEAATEIEKTNDYQLGFLINSEVGLMYLYRKLNDYAMEYFEKAHHNAELSDNQTYIAFSFIYIARAFSQKKQYNKAIEYYEKAIKIGQVNNYPTILASAMNETSFLFLKTGENKKALQYAKDCIKIKKTDQRIFSLGDTYRYLKMYDSAYFYLNQACLSPNIHTARSAYQALYYISQHYCPVKVDK
;
A
#
# COMPACT_ATOMS: atom_id res chain seq x y z
N MET A 1 -14.46 -12.57 -80.22
CA MET A 1 -14.43 -11.08 -80.06
C MET A 1 -14.61 -10.82 -78.57
N ILE A 2 -13.51 -10.75 -77.84
CA ILE A 2 -13.52 -10.39 -76.39
C ILE A 2 -13.34 -8.88 -76.38
N THR A 3 -14.33 -8.19 -75.91
CA THR A 3 -14.47 -6.73 -76.00
C THR A 3 -13.49 -5.99 -75.06
N MET A 4 -12.86 -4.95 -75.58
CA MET A 4 -11.90 -4.05 -74.93
C MET A 4 -12.44 -3.31 -73.66
N SER A 5 -13.62 -3.61 -73.21
CA SER A 5 -14.23 -2.98 -72.01
C SER A 5 -13.78 -3.65 -70.69
N SER A 6 -13.34 -4.90 -70.70
CA SER A 6 -12.95 -5.64 -69.48
C SER A 6 -11.58 -5.21 -68.89
N PHE A 7 -10.72 -4.59 -69.71
CA PHE A 7 -9.39 -4.11 -69.25
C PHE A 7 -9.42 -2.77 -68.52
N LYS A 8 -10.44 -1.94 -68.72
CA LYS A 8 -10.53 -0.62 -68.04
C LYS A 8 -10.93 -0.74 -66.57
N TYR A 9 -11.73 -1.78 -66.21
CA TYR A 9 -12.13 -2.01 -64.83
C TYR A 9 -11.10 -2.77 -64.03
N ALA A 10 -10.29 -3.60 -64.63
CA ALA A 10 -9.20 -4.30 -63.96
C ALA A 10 -8.10 -3.31 -63.47
N GLY A 11 -7.76 -2.31 -64.30
CA GLY A 11 -6.82 -1.24 -63.89
C GLY A 11 -7.35 -0.34 -62.77
N LEU A 12 -8.64 -0.07 -62.74
CA LEU A 12 -9.26 0.77 -61.69
C LEU A 12 -9.34 0.05 -60.35
N ILE A 13 -9.63 -1.27 -60.35
CA ILE A 13 -9.70 -2.10 -59.13
C ILE A 13 -8.31 -2.29 -58.53
N ILE A 14 -7.27 -2.48 -59.34
CA ILE A 14 -5.88 -2.59 -58.89
C ILE A 14 -5.40 -1.25 -58.30
N SER A 15 -5.78 -0.12 -58.87
CA SER A 15 -5.45 1.19 -58.32
C SER A 15 -6.12 1.49 -56.99
N ILE A 16 -7.36 1.03 -56.77
CA ILE A 16 -8.07 1.17 -55.48
C ILE A 16 -7.53 0.24 -54.42
N ILE A 17 -7.08 -0.97 -54.78
CA ILE A 17 -6.45 -1.93 -53.83
C ILE A 17 -5.07 -1.41 -53.39
N ILE A 18 -4.30 -0.76 -54.26
CA ILE A 18 -3.00 -0.18 -53.92
C ILE A 18 -3.14 1.05 -53.03
N SER A 19 -4.23 1.80 -53.13
CA SER A 19 -4.50 2.94 -52.23
C SER A 19 -5.01 2.55 -50.83
N LEU A 20 -5.44 1.32 -50.63
CA LEU A 20 -5.85 0.79 -49.31
C LEU A 20 -4.69 0.09 -48.54
N ILE A 21 -3.54 -0.12 -49.17
CA ILE A 21 -2.35 -0.73 -48.52
C ILE A 21 -1.38 0.35 -47.99
N SER A 22 -1.67 1.62 -48.23
CA SER A 22 -0.82 2.71 -47.77
C SER A 22 -1.49 3.43 -46.62
N CYS A 23 -1.27 2.95 -45.41
CA CYS A 23 -1.15 3.69 -44.14
C CYS A 23 -1.23 2.79 -42.93
N THR A 24 -0.49 1.67 -42.92
CA THR A 24 0.10 1.27 -41.65
C THR A 24 1.47 1.95 -41.56
N HIS A 25 1.47 3.19 -41.21
CA HIS A 25 2.71 3.86 -40.81
C HIS A 25 3.10 3.22 -39.47
N ASN A 26 3.86 2.12 -39.56
CA ASN A 26 4.70 1.68 -38.45
C ASN A 26 5.70 2.82 -38.20
N LYS A 27 5.27 3.81 -37.43
CA LYS A 27 6.19 4.76 -36.85
C LYS A 27 7.05 3.93 -35.90
N ASN A 28 8.21 3.49 -36.37
CA ASN A 28 9.27 2.99 -35.53
C ASN A 28 9.69 4.17 -34.61
N TYR A 29 8.98 4.32 -33.49
CA TYR A 29 9.43 5.22 -32.44
C TYR A 29 10.78 4.72 -31.95
N PRO A 30 11.73 5.62 -31.66
CA PRO A 30 13.04 5.20 -31.19
C PRO A 30 12.88 4.32 -29.96
N THR A 31 13.53 3.16 -29.94
CA THR A 31 13.68 2.27 -28.78
C THR A 31 14.56 2.92 -27.68
N ALA A 32 14.80 4.21 -27.77
CA ALA A 32 15.81 4.95 -27.05
C ALA A 32 15.64 4.95 -25.52
N PHE A 33 14.41 4.75 -25.01
CA PHE A 33 14.15 4.83 -23.56
C PHE A 33 14.00 3.49 -22.84
N GLN A 34 14.01 2.38 -23.58
CA GLN A 34 13.83 1.06 -22.94
C GLN A 34 14.91 0.71 -21.92
N PRO A 35 16.20 1.00 -22.13
CA PRO A 35 17.23 0.72 -21.14
C PRO A 35 17.04 1.52 -19.84
N GLU A 36 16.66 2.80 -19.94
CA GLU A 36 16.42 3.66 -18.80
C GLU A 36 15.17 3.25 -18.03
N LEU A 37 14.09 2.88 -18.72
CA LEU A 37 12.88 2.36 -18.10
C LEU A 37 13.16 1.04 -17.36
N ALA A 38 13.87 0.11 -17.98
CA ALA A 38 14.25 -1.15 -17.36
C ALA A 38 15.17 -0.92 -16.13
N LYS A 39 16.10 0.02 -16.20
CA LYS A 39 16.97 0.40 -15.09
C LYS A 39 16.17 1.00 -13.94
N ALA A 40 15.25 1.93 -14.21
CA ALA A 40 14.40 2.54 -13.20
C ALA A 40 13.51 1.48 -12.53
N GLU A 41 12.93 0.57 -13.31
CA GLU A 41 12.10 -0.51 -12.80
C GLU A 41 12.87 -1.46 -11.87
N ALA A 42 14.07 -1.89 -12.26
CA ALA A 42 14.93 -2.75 -11.46
C ALA A 42 15.33 -2.12 -10.11
N MET A 43 15.39 -0.78 -10.05
CA MET A 43 15.74 -0.04 -8.83
C MET A 43 14.52 0.30 -7.96
N MET A 44 13.31 0.19 -8.48
CA MET A 44 12.08 0.75 -7.92
C MET A 44 11.78 0.34 -6.47
N TYR A 45 12.07 -0.90 -6.09
CA TYR A 45 11.81 -1.37 -4.73
C TYR A 45 12.92 -1.04 -3.74
N ARG A 46 14.17 -0.97 -4.22
CA ARG A 46 15.33 -0.78 -3.35
C ARG A 46 15.82 0.67 -3.27
N TYR A 47 15.70 1.40 -4.37
CA TYR A 47 16.20 2.78 -4.53
C TYR A 47 15.17 3.63 -5.30
N PRO A 48 13.97 3.87 -4.72
CA PRO A 48 12.89 4.57 -5.42
C PRO A 48 13.23 6.03 -5.78
N ASP A 49 14.06 6.71 -4.99
CA ASP A 49 14.60 8.04 -5.28
C ASP A 49 15.46 8.06 -6.54
N SER A 50 16.35 7.07 -6.68
CA SER A 50 17.18 6.91 -7.87
C SER A 50 16.35 6.54 -9.11
N ALA A 51 15.34 5.67 -8.94
CA ALA A 51 14.40 5.35 -10.00
C ALA A 51 13.64 6.59 -10.48
N LEU A 52 13.15 7.41 -9.54
CA LEU A 52 12.49 8.67 -9.85
C LEU A 52 13.39 9.62 -10.64
N HIS A 53 14.65 9.78 -10.21
CA HIS A 53 15.61 10.64 -10.91
C HIS A 53 15.86 10.19 -12.35
N ILE A 54 16.01 8.89 -12.59
CA ILE A 54 16.13 8.34 -13.96
C ILE A 54 14.88 8.68 -14.78
N LEU A 55 13.69 8.44 -14.24
CA LEU A 55 12.43 8.67 -14.95
C LEU A 55 12.18 10.15 -15.25
N GLN A 56 12.59 11.06 -14.38
CA GLN A 56 12.52 12.52 -14.60
C GLN A 56 13.47 13.00 -15.72
N GLY A 57 14.57 12.28 -15.94
CA GLY A 57 15.49 12.56 -17.05
C GLY A 57 14.96 12.14 -18.43
N ILE A 58 13.91 11.31 -18.47
CA ILE A 58 13.25 10.89 -19.69
C ILE A 58 12.20 11.92 -20.05
N GLN A 59 12.33 12.53 -21.24
CA GLN A 59 11.27 13.39 -21.82
C GLN A 59 10.67 12.61 -23.01
N PRO A 60 9.56 11.88 -22.79
CA PRO A 60 8.99 11.08 -23.86
C PRO A 60 8.31 12.00 -24.88
N ASP A 61 8.97 12.23 -26.00
CA ASP A 61 8.40 12.89 -27.18
C ASP A 61 7.73 11.85 -28.10
N ILE A 62 6.82 11.09 -27.52
CA ILE A 62 6.07 10.01 -28.18
C ILE A 62 4.61 10.09 -27.78
N PRO A 63 3.66 9.64 -28.63
CA PRO A 63 2.24 9.65 -28.32
C PRO A 63 1.88 8.81 -27.10
N SER A 64 0.86 9.22 -26.36
CA SER A 64 0.36 8.56 -25.17
C SER A 64 -0.17 7.14 -25.40
N GLU A 65 -0.50 6.80 -26.65
CA GLU A 65 -0.93 5.46 -27.06
C GLU A 65 0.24 4.47 -27.27
N ASN A 66 1.47 4.91 -27.02
CA ASN A 66 2.65 4.05 -27.13
C ASN A 66 2.92 3.33 -25.81
N GLU A 67 3.30 2.05 -25.89
CA GLU A 67 3.64 1.21 -24.73
C GLU A 67 4.76 1.80 -23.87
N GLN A 68 5.78 2.41 -24.49
CA GLN A 68 6.89 3.01 -23.74
C GLN A 68 6.43 4.21 -22.92
N TYR A 69 5.53 5.05 -23.49
CA TYR A 69 4.96 6.17 -22.77
C TYR A 69 4.07 5.70 -21.61
N ALA A 70 3.21 4.72 -21.86
CA ALA A 70 2.39 4.11 -20.82
C ALA A 70 3.23 3.46 -19.70
N THR A 71 4.34 2.80 -20.07
CA THR A 71 5.28 2.23 -19.11
C THR A 71 5.98 3.32 -18.31
N TRP A 72 6.45 4.39 -18.95
CA TRP A 72 7.04 5.52 -18.27
C TRP A 72 6.05 6.17 -17.29
N ALA A 73 4.81 6.40 -17.71
CA ALA A 73 3.77 6.97 -16.87
C ALA A 73 3.46 6.09 -15.64
N LEU A 74 3.41 4.76 -15.83
CA LEU A 74 3.21 3.81 -14.75
C LEU A 74 4.37 3.80 -13.74
N LEU A 75 5.60 3.73 -14.24
CA LEU A 75 6.79 3.73 -13.38
C LEU A 75 6.99 5.08 -12.69
N MET A 76 6.64 6.20 -13.35
CA MET A 76 6.67 7.53 -12.74
C MET A 76 5.66 7.62 -11.59
N THR A 77 4.43 7.14 -11.80
CA THR A 77 3.42 7.05 -10.73
C THR A 77 3.93 6.23 -9.54
N GLN A 78 4.51 5.06 -9.82
CA GLN A 78 5.09 4.20 -8.79
C GLN A 78 6.22 4.88 -8.03
N ALA A 79 7.14 5.53 -8.74
CA ALA A 79 8.27 6.22 -8.13
C ALA A 79 7.83 7.42 -7.29
N GLN A 80 6.89 8.22 -7.78
CA GLN A 80 6.33 9.34 -7.03
C GLN A 80 5.65 8.86 -5.74
N TYR A 81 4.80 7.83 -5.82
CA TYR A 81 4.15 7.25 -4.64
C TYR A 81 5.17 6.77 -3.59
N LYS A 82 6.20 6.01 -4.01
CA LYS A 82 7.23 5.51 -3.09
C LYS A 82 8.07 6.62 -2.46
N ASN A 83 8.20 7.76 -3.11
CA ASN A 83 8.88 8.95 -2.60
C ASN A 83 7.93 9.93 -1.88
N GLN A 84 6.69 9.55 -1.61
CA GLN A 84 5.68 10.35 -0.90
C GLN A 84 5.42 11.72 -1.57
N ILE A 85 5.48 11.75 -2.90
CA ILE A 85 5.16 12.93 -3.70
C ILE A 85 3.67 12.88 -4.02
N GLU A 86 2.97 13.98 -3.76
CA GLU A 86 1.55 14.14 -4.12
C GLU A 86 1.34 13.97 -5.61
N GLN A 87 0.33 13.20 -6.00
CA GLN A 87 0.09 12.83 -7.39
C GLN A 87 -1.27 13.30 -7.88
N SER A 88 -1.32 13.59 -9.17
CA SER A 88 -2.58 13.73 -9.91
C SER A 88 -2.91 12.41 -10.65
N ASP A 89 -4.18 12.27 -11.02
CA ASP A 89 -4.65 11.10 -11.80
C ASP A 89 -4.06 11.04 -13.24
N SER A 90 -3.34 12.07 -13.70
CA SER A 90 -2.96 12.21 -15.11
C SER A 90 -2.09 11.05 -15.61
N LEU A 91 -0.99 10.76 -14.92
CA LEU A 91 -0.05 9.70 -15.34
C LEU A 91 -0.67 8.30 -15.22
N ILE A 92 -1.34 8.03 -14.11
CA ILE A 92 -1.96 6.72 -13.93
C ILE A 92 -3.11 6.47 -14.90
N ASN A 93 -3.85 7.52 -15.32
CA ASN A 93 -4.88 7.38 -16.33
C ASN A 93 -4.30 6.98 -17.70
N ILE A 94 -3.15 7.52 -18.08
CA ILE A 94 -2.44 7.14 -19.31
C ILE A 94 -2.06 5.64 -19.23
N ALA A 95 -1.38 5.25 -18.16
CA ALA A 95 -0.96 3.87 -17.96
C ALA A 95 -2.15 2.90 -17.92
N TYR A 96 -3.18 3.22 -17.13
CA TYR A 96 -4.38 2.40 -17.01
C TYR A 96 -5.09 2.23 -18.35
N SER A 97 -5.35 3.33 -19.08
CA SER A 97 -6.06 3.30 -20.37
C SER A 97 -5.33 2.44 -21.40
N TYR A 98 -4.01 2.39 -21.35
CA TYR A 98 -3.21 1.55 -22.22
C TYR A 98 -3.26 0.09 -21.77
N PHE A 99 -2.83 -0.20 -20.54
CA PHE A 99 -2.60 -1.57 -20.07
C PHE A 99 -3.87 -2.38 -19.82
N ILE A 100 -5.01 -1.75 -19.53
CA ILE A 100 -6.27 -2.47 -19.27
C ILE A 100 -6.70 -3.32 -20.47
N ASN A 101 -6.32 -2.93 -21.68
CA ASN A 101 -6.65 -3.60 -22.93
C ASN A 101 -5.52 -4.48 -23.49
N GLN A 102 -4.39 -4.62 -22.76
CA GLN A 102 -3.23 -5.40 -23.20
C GLN A 102 -3.22 -6.78 -22.54
N ASP A 103 -2.62 -7.74 -23.23
CA ASP A 103 -2.37 -9.09 -22.67
C ASP A 103 -1.04 -9.10 -21.88
N ASN A 104 -0.96 -8.27 -20.84
CA ASN A 104 0.17 -8.20 -19.93
C ASN A 104 -0.36 -8.08 -18.49
N ALA A 105 -0.60 -9.23 -17.89
CA ALA A 105 -1.21 -9.33 -16.56
C ALA A 105 -0.42 -8.55 -15.49
N GLN A 106 0.91 -8.56 -15.53
CA GLN A 106 1.74 -7.85 -14.55
C GLN A 106 1.59 -6.33 -14.67
N ARG A 107 1.68 -5.76 -15.89
CA ARG A 107 1.48 -4.32 -16.11
C ARG A 107 0.07 -3.89 -15.78
N LYS A 108 -0.92 -4.71 -16.14
CA LYS A 108 -2.32 -4.49 -15.85
C LYS A 108 -2.57 -4.47 -14.34
N ALA A 109 -2.09 -5.48 -13.61
CA ALA A 109 -2.20 -5.53 -12.16
C ALA A 109 -1.54 -4.31 -11.49
N LEU A 110 -0.35 -3.90 -11.95
CA LEU A 110 0.36 -2.74 -11.41
C LEU A 110 -0.40 -1.43 -11.68
N ALA A 111 -0.96 -1.25 -12.89
CA ALA A 111 -1.75 -0.06 -13.23
C ALA A 111 -3.04 0.01 -12.41
N LEU A 112 -3.76 -1.10 -12.26
CA LEU A 112 -4.95 -1.22 -11.42
C LEU A 112 -4.62 -0.93 -9.95
N TYR A 113 -3.52 -1.46 -9.43
CA TYR A 113 -3.08 -1.24 -8.06
C TYR A 113 -2.84 0.25 -7.76
N TYR A 114 -2.06 0.95 -8.60
CA TYR A 114 -1.81 2.37 -8.39
C TYR A 114 -3.05 3.24 -8.66
N LYS A 115 -3.93 2.82 -9.57
CA LYS A 115 -5.23 3.47 -9.73
C LYS A 115 -6.08 3.36 -8.47
N GLY A 116 -6.10 2.18 -7.85
CA GLY A 116 -6.74 1.93 -6.56
C GLY A 116 -6.16 2.81 -5.44
N ILE A 117 -4.83 2.93 -5.35
CA ILE A 117 -4.16 3.80 -4.37
C ILE A 117 -4.65 5.25 -4.50
N LEU A 118 -4.60 5.84 -5.70
CA LEU A 118 -5.00 7.23 -5.89
C LEU A 118 -6.50 7.44 -5.59
N ARG A 119 -7.36 6.47 -5.91
CA ARG A 119 -8.78 6.52 -5.52
C ARG A 119 -8.96 6.45 -4.01
N HIS A 120 -8.17 5.63 -3.32
CA HIS A 120 -8.21 5.55 -1.85
C HIS A 120 -7.76 6.86 -1.20
N GLU A 121 -6.65 7.45 -1.66
CA GLU A 121 -6.15 8.75 -1.18
C GLU A 121 -7.14 9.89 -1.44
N SER A 122 -7.89 9.84 -2.53
CA SER A 122 -8.96 10.78 -2.88
C SER A 122 -10.29 10.49 -2.16
N HIS A 123 -10.31 9.60 -1.17
CA HIS A 123 -11.49 9.20 -0.40
C HIS A 123 -12.61 8.50 -1.19
N HIS A 124 -12.31 7.92 -2.35
CA HIS A 124 -13.23 7.10 -3.16
C HIS A 124 -13.00 5.61 -2.85
N ALA A 125 -13.34 5.19 -1.63
CA ALA A 125 -13.00 3.87 -1.10
C ALA A 125 -13.67 2.69 -1.85
N GLU A 126 -14.86 2.88 -2.45
CA GLU A 126 -15.53 1.82 -3.23
C GLU A 126 -14.82 1.60 -4.57
N ASP A 127 -14.47 2.69 -5.26
CA ASP A 127 -13.71 2.60 -6.50
C ASP A 127 -12.33 1.97 -6.25
N ALA A 128 -11.67 2.37 -5.16
CA ALA A 128 -10.38 1.80 -4.77
C ALA A 128 -10.46 0.28 -4.59
N LEU A 129 -11.47 -0.20 -3.86
CA LEU A 129 -11.68 -1.64 -3.66
C LEU A 129 -11.91 -2.37 -4.99
N SER A 130 -12.72 -1.81 -5.90
CA SER A 130 -12.95 -2.41 -7.22
C SER A 130 -11.64 -2.58 -7.98
N PHE A 131 -10.81 -1.54 -8.06
CA PHE A 131 -9.50 -1.61 -8.72
C PHE A 131 -8.55 -2.62 -8.06
N TYR A 132 -8.52 -2.69 -6.72
CA TYR A 132 -7.69 -3.67 -6.02
C TYR A 132 -8.15 -5.11 -6.25
N LEU A 133 -9.46 -5.38 -6.33
CA LEU A 133 -9.99 -6.72 -6.64
C LEU A 133 -9.67 -7.15 -8.08
N GLU A 134 -9.78 -6.23 -9.03
CA GLU A 134 -9.35 -6.50 -10.41
C GLU A 134 -7.84 -6.76 -10.47
N ALA A 135 -7.04 -5.96 -9.75
CA ALA A 135 -5.60 -6.17 -9.64
C ALA A 135 -5.25 -7.53 -9.02
N ALA A 136 -6.00 -7.96 -7.98
CA ALA A 136 -5.83 -9.27 -7.35
C ALA A 136 -6.10 -10.42 -8.31
N THR A 137 -7.08 -10.27 -9.20
CA THR A 137 -7.37 -11.27 -10.24
C THR A 137 -6.26 -11.35 -11.30
N GLU A 138 -5.73 -10.20 -11.71
CA GLU A 138 -4.66 -10.17 -12.73
C GLU A 138 -3.32 -10.66 -12.18
N ILE A 139 -2.97 -10.34 -10.93
CA ILE A 139 -1.69 -10.73 -10.35
C ILE A 139 -1.58 -12.23 -10.12
N GLU A 140 -2.68 -12.95 -9.92
CA GLU A 140 -2.70 -14.41 -9.79
C GLU A 140 -2.21 -15.14 -11.06
N LYS A 141 -2.19 -14.46 -12.21
CA LYS A 141 -1.67 -14.96 -13.48
C LYS A 141 -0.14 -14.79 -13.62
N THR A 142 0.52 -14.29 -12.61
CA THR A 142 1.95 -13.91 -12.65
C THR A 142 2.73 -14.52 -11.49
N ASN A 143 4.06 -14.40 -11.55
CA ASN A 143 4.96 -14.76 -10.45
C ASN A 143 5.50 -13.50 -9.72
N ASP A 144 4.84 -12.34 -9.85
CA ASP A 144 5.21 -11.14 -9.09
C ASP A 144 4.62 -11.19 -7.67
N TYR A 145 5.21 -12.03 -6.85
CA TYR A 145 4.77 -12.23 -5.47
C TYR A 145 4.90 -10.99 -4.58
N GLN A 146 5.84 -10.09 -4.91
CA GLN A 146 5.96 -8.82 -4.17
C GLN A 146 4.74 -7.93 -4.42
N LEU A 147 4.35 -7.76 -5.66
CA LEU A 147 3.13 -7.02 -6.01
C LEU A 147 1.89 -7.75 -5.51
N GLY A 148 1.87 -9.09 -5.58
CA GLY A 148 0.79 -9.92 -5.04
C GLY A 148 0.57 -9.71 -3.54
N PHE A 149 1.66 -9.60 -2.75
CA PHE A 149 1.57 -9.25 -1.34
C PHE A 149 0.92 -7.87 -1.15
N LEU A 150 1.38 -6.86 -1.88
CA LEU A 150 0.88 -5.49 -1.74
C LEU A 150 -0.62 -5.41 -2.06
N ILE A 151 -1.03 -5.96 -3.19
CA ILE A 151 -2.43 -5.93 -3.65
C ILE A 151 -3.35 -6.64 -2.64
N ASN A 152 -3.02 -7.88 -2.26
CA ASN A 152 -3.85 -8.66 -1.34
C ASN A 152 -3.89 -8.04 0.05
N SER A 153 -2.82 -7.36 0.48
CA SER A 153 -2.80 -6.60 1.74
C SER A 153 -3.79 -5.44 1.72
N GLU A 154 -3.84 -4.66 0.63
CA GLU A 154 -4.79 -3.55 0.51
C GLU A 154 -6.24 -4.04 0.48
N VAL A 155 -6.56 -5.08 -0.29
CA VAL A 155 -7.89 -5.68 -0.28
C VAL A 155 -8.28 -6.14 1.13
N GLY A 156 -7.39 -6.87 1.80
CA GLY A 156 -7.60 -7.32 3.18
C GLY A 156 -7.83 -6.17 4.16
N LEU A 157 -7.06 -5.08 4.05
CA LEU A 157 -7.23 -3.88 4.88
C LEU A 157 -8.57 -3.20 4.61
N MET A 158 -8.99 -3.08 3.34
CA MET A 158 -10.29 -2.50 2.97
C MET A 158 -11.46 -3.28 3.57
N TYR A 159 -11.41 -4.62 3.57
CA TYR A 159 -12.40 -5.45 4.24
C TYR A 159 -12.31 -5.36 5.76
N LEU A 160 -11.11 -5.31 6.33
CA LEU A 160 -10.90 -5.16 7.77
C LEU A 160 -11.54 -3.87 8.31
N TYR A 161 -11.36 -2.73 7.62
CA TYR A 161 -11.98 -1.45 7.99
C TYR A 161 -13.51 -1.49 7.94
N ARG A 162 -14.08 -2.29 7.03
CA ARG A 162 -15.52 -2.55 6.95
C ARG A 162 -16.02 -3.60 7.95
N LYS A 163 -15.13 -4.14 8.79
CA LYS A 163 -15.41 -5.23 9.75
C LYS A 163 -15.86 -6.55 9.09
N LEU A 164 -15.53 -6.73 7.83
CA LEU A 164 -15.76 -7.96 7.08
C LEU A 164 -14.56 -8.91 7.29
N ASN A 165 -14.44 -9.37 8.53
CA ASN A 165 -13.22 -10.04 9.02
C ASN A 165 -12.90 -11.36 8.31
N ASP A 166 -13.89 -12.09 7.82
CA ASP A 166 -13.65 -13.37 7.12
C ASP A 166 -13.06 -13.11 5.73
N TYR A 167 -13.58 -12.12 4.98
CA TYR A 167 -12.98 -11.68 3.73
C TYR A 167 -11.58 -11.08 3.95
N ALA A 168 -11.41 -10.26 5.00
CA ALA A 168 -10.09 -9.73 5.34
C ALA A 168 -9.07 -10.85 5.59
N MET A 169 -9.46 -11.90 6.32
CA MET A 169 -8.59 -13.04 6.60
C MET A 169 -8.18 -13.78 5.34
N GLU A 170 -9.13 -14.05 4.42
CA GLU A 170 -8.83 -14.70 3.14
C GLU A 170 -7.73 -13.96 2.37
N TYR A 171 -7.86 -12.64 2.24
CA TYR A 171 -6.86 -11.85 1.51
C TYR A 171 -5.54 -11.69 2.28
N PHE A 172 -5.56 -11.66 3.61
CA PHE A 172 -4.32 -11.66 4.39
C PHE A 172 -3.57 -13.00 4.33
N GLU A 173 -4.28 -14.12 4.19
CA GLU A 173 -3.66 -15.42 3.94
C GLU A 173 -3.04 -15.49 2.54
N LYS A 174 -3.71 -14.95 1.51
CA LYS A 174 -3.13 -14.78 0.16
C LYS A 174 -1.89 -13.86 0.21
N ALA A 175 -1.96 -12.75 0.94
CA ALA A 175 -0.81 -11.85 1.12
C ALA A 175 0.35 -12.57 1.83
N HIS A 176 0.08 -13.34 2.88
CA HIS A 176 1.09 -14.11 3.58
C HIS A 176 1.78 -15.12 2.67
N HIS A 177 1.01 -15.88 1.89
CA HIS A 177 1.55 -16.83 0.92
C HIS A 177 2.46 -16.15 -0.12
N ASN A 178 2.03 -15.00 -0.65
CA ASN A 178 2.87 -14.21 -1.56
C ASN A 178 4.13 -13.67 -0.86
N ALA A 179 4.05 -13.28 0.41
CA ALA A 179 5.21 -12.84 1.18
C ALA A 179 6.25 -13.95 1.34
N GLU A 180 5.80 -15.18 1.64
CA GLU A 180 6.68 -16.36 1.74
C GLU A 180 7.34 -16.67 0.39
N LEU A 181 6.58 -16.70 -0.73
CA LEU A 181 7.11 -16.95 -2.06
C LEU A 181 8.10 -15.87 -2.53
N SER A 182 7.95 -14.64 -2.05
CA SER A 182 8.89 -13.54 -2.35
C SER A 182 10.16 -13.55 -1.49
N ASP A 183 10.24 -14.43 -0.49
CA ASP A 183 11.30 -14.49 0.55
C ASP A 183 11.59 -13.14 1.21
N ASN A 184 10.57 -12.27 1.29
CA ASN A 184 10.72 -10.94 1.85
C ASN A 184 10.32 -10.92 3.33
N GLN A 185 11.32 -10.94 4.22
CA GLN A 185 11.11 -10.99 5.67
C GLN A 185 10.27 -9.81 6.21
N THR A 186 10.35 -8.65 5.57
CA THR A 186 9.51 -7.50 5.90
C THR A 186 8.04 -7.76 5.59
N TYR A 187 7.75 -8.34 4.43
CA TYR A 187 6.39 -8.68 4.02
C TYR A 187 5.80 -9.83 4.85
N ILE A 188 6.61 -10.84 5.18
CA ILE A 188 6.21 -11.92 6.10
C ILE A 188 5.82 -11.35 7.46
N ALA A 189 6.62 -10.43 8.02
CA ALA A 189 6.30 -9.80 9.29
C ALA A 189 5.02 -8.95 9.24
N PHE A 190 4.82 -8.16 8.17
CA PHE A 190 3.58 -7.39 7.99
C PHE A 190 2.35 -8.28 7.80
N SER A 191 2.46 -9.39 7.06
CA SER A 191 1.34 -10.32 6.91
C SER A 191 0.88 -10.91 8.25
N PHE A 192 1.82 -11.26 9.14
CA PHE A 192 1.47 -11.66 10.49
C PHE A 192 0.76 -10.56 11.29
N ILE A 193 1.17 -9.30 11.15
CA ILE A 193 0.48 -8.16 11.77
C ILE A 193 -0.95 -8.04 11.24
N TYR A 194 -1.17 -8.19 9.94
CA TYR A 194 -2.51 -8.09 9.34
C TYR A 194 -3.42 -9.23 9.79
N ILE A 195 -2.93 -10.46 9.80
CA ILE A 195 -3.65 -11.64 10.32
C ILE A 195 -3.99 -11.43 11.80
N ALA A 196 -3.04 -10.92 12.61
CA ALA A 196 -3.26 -10.63 14.02
C ALA A 196 -4.36 -9.58 14.22
N ARG A 197 -4.42 -8.54 13.39
CA ARG A 197 -5.48 -7.52 13.40
C ARG A 197 -6.86 -8.13 13.13
N ALA A 198 -6.96 -9.03 12.16
CA ALA A 198 -8.21 -9.73 11.88
C ALA A 198 -8.67 -10.59 13.06
N PHE A 199 -7.78 -11.34 13.69
CA PHE A 199 -8.09 -12.08 14.92
C PHE A 199 -8.48 -11.14 16.08
N SER A 200 -7.80 -10.02 16.24
CA SER A 200 -8.11 -9.01 17.24
C SER A 200 -9.53 -8.46 17.07
N GLN A 201 -9.94 -8.11 15.85
CA GLN A 201 -11.31 -7.65 15.57
C GLN A 201 -12.37 -8.75 15.84
N LYS A 202 -12.03 -10.00 15.60
CA LYS A 202 -12.86 -11.18 15.98
C LYS A 202 -12.83 -11.46 17.48
N LYS A 203 -12.15 -10.63 18.29
CA LYS A 203 -11.93 -10.79 19.75
C LYS A 203 -11.20 -12.10 20.12
N GLN A 204 -10.51 -12.72 19.19
CA GLN A 204 -9.67 -13.90 19.43
C GLN A 204 -8.27 -13.46 19.86
N TYR A 205 -8.20 -12.80 21.03
CA TYR A 205 -7.02 -12.08 21.49
C TYR A 205 -5.77 -12.96 21.62
N ASN A 206 -5.91 -14.16 22.12
CA ASN A 206 -4.76 -15.07 22.26
C ASN A 206 -4.14 -15.46 20.91
N LYS A 207 -4.97 -15.71 19.89
CA LYS A 207 -4.48 -15.96 18.53
C LYS A 207 -3.82 -14.71 17.94
N ALA A 208 -4.42 -13.53 18.16
CA ALA A 208 -3.83 -12.29 17.72
C ALA A 208 -2.45 -12.06 18.33
N ILE A 209 -2.29 -12.30 19.63
CA ILE A 209 -1.00 -12.20 20.33
C ILE A 209 0.03 -13.16 19.72
N GLU A 210 -0.35 -14.43 19.46
CA GLU A 210 0.54 -15.41 18.83
C GLU A 210 1.10 -14.91 17.47
N TYR A 211 0.25 -14.34 16.62
CA TYR A 211 0.68 -13.82 15.33
C TYR A 211 1.53 -12.54 15.47
N TYR A 212 1.21 -11.65 16.40
CA TYR A 212 2.08 -10.51 16.69
C TYR A 212 3.45 -10.95 17.22
N GLU A 213 3.52 -12.00 18.04
CA GLU A 213 4.80 -12.54 18.54
C GLU A 213 5.66 -13.09 17.40
N LYS A 214 5.07 -13.70 16.36
CA LYS A 214 5.80 -14.08 15.13
C LYS A 214 6.40 -12.84 14.44
N ALA A 215 5.63 -11.76 14.28
CA ALA A 215 6.13 -10.51 13.70
C ALA A 215 7.22 -9.86 14.57
N ILE A 216 7.06 -9.86 15.90
CA ILE A 216 8.04 -9.36 16.87
C ILE A 216 9.37 -10.10 16.71
N LYS A 217 9.32 -11.45 16.64
CA LYS A 217 10.51 -12.28 16.46
C LYS A 217 11.27 -11.93 15.17
N ILE A 218 10.56 -11.77 14.06
CA ILE A 218 11.18 -11.35 12.78
C ILE A 218 11.79 -9.94 12.93
N GLY A 219 11.06 -9.02 13.56
CA GLY A 219 11.53 -7.66 13.80
C GLY A 219 12.80 -7.58 14.66
N GLN A 220 12.91 -8.47 15.65
CA GLN A 220 14.11 -8.59 16.51
C GLN A 220 15.29 -9.18 15.75
N VAL A 221 15.11 -10.32 15.06
CA VAL A 221 16.19 -11.03 14.37
C VAL A 221 16.78 -10.19 13.23
N ASN A 222 15.92 -9.47 12.48
CA ASN A 222 16.35 -8.71 11.31
C ASN A 222 16.61 -7.22 11.61
N ASN A 223 16.50 -6.81 12.88
CA ASN A 223 16.64 -5.42 13.29
C ASN A 223 15.69 -4.45 12.52
N TYR A 224 14.39 -4.78 12.50
CA TYR A 224 13.35 -3.95 11.88
C TYR A 224 12.58 -3.14 12.94
N PRO A 225 13.08 -1.98 13.39
CA PRO A 225 12.53 -1.26 14.54
C PRO A 225 11.09 -0.80 14.33
N THR A 226 10.70 -0.50 13.10
CA THR A 226 9.32 -0.08 12.79
C THR A 226 8.32 -1.21 12.98
N ILE A 227 8.63 -2.40 12.47
CA ILE A 227 7.81 -3.60 12.60
C ILE A 227 7.71 -4.01 14.07
N LEU A 228 8.88 -4.12 14.71
CA LEU A 228 8.98 -4.50 16.12
C LEU A 228 8.12 -3.59 17.01
N ALA A 229 8.32 -2.28 16.90
CA ALA A 229 7.56 -1.33 17.70
C ALA A 229 6.06 -1.29 17.36
N SER A 230 5.66 -1.54 16.11
CA SER A 230 4.25 -1.61 15.74
C SER A 230 3.58 -2.85 16.31
N ALA A 231 4.17 -4.02 16.15
CA ALA A 231 3.64 -5.26 16.71
C ALA A 231 3.57 -5.21 18.23
N MET A 232 4.61 -4.72 18.92
CA MET A 232 4.62 -4.58 20.38
C MET A 232 3.54 -3.62 20.87
N ASN A 233 3.31 -2.51 20.18
CA ASN A 233 2.27 -1.55 20.54
C ASN A 233 0.86 -2.19 20.49
N GLU A 234 0.56 -2.93 19.44
CA GLU A 234 -0.74 -3.61 19.30
C GLU A 234 -0.88 -4.77 20.31
N THR A 235 0.19 -5.52 20.55
CA THR A 235 0.22 -6.58 21.56
C THR A 235 0.01 -6.03 22.98
N SER A 236 0.58 -4.87 23.30
CA SER A 236 0.35 -4.20 24.59
C SER A 236 -1.14 -3.97 24.86
N PHE A 237 -1.88 -3.48 23.86
CA PHE A 237 -3.32 -3.30 23.97
C PHE A 237 -4.07 -4.62 24.20
N LEU A 238 -3.65 -5.69 23.52
CA LEU A 238 -4.26 -7.01 23.70
C LEU A 238 -4.00 -7.58 25.09
N PHE A 239 -2.82 -7.39 25.67
CA PHE A 239 -2.53 -7.78 27.05
C PHE A 239 -3.42 -7.05 28.06
N LEU A 240 -3.85 -5.82 27.80
CA LEU A 240 -4.87 -5.16 28.63
C LEU A 240 -6.22 -5.88 28.51
N LYS A 241 -6.59 -6.34 27.31
CA LYS A 241 -7.86 -7.06 27.07
C LYS A 241 -7.88 -8.45 27.69
N THR A 242 -6.71 -9.10 27.83
CA THR A 242 -6.57 -10.42 28.46
C THR A 242 -6.25 -10.32 29.97
N GLY A 243 -6.09 -9.13 30.52
CA GLY A 243 -5.80 -8.90 31.95
C GLY A 243 -4.32 -9.02 32.32
N GLU A 244 -3.42 -9.17 31.34
CA GLU A 244 -1.98 -9.29 31.55
C GLU A 244 -1.30 -7.93 31.74
N ASN A 245 -1.79 -7.15 32.70
CA ASN A 245 -1.47 -5.73 32.90
C ASN A 245 0.03 -5.42 33.00
N LYS A 246 0.81 -6.29 33.65
CA LYS A 246 2.28 -6.09 33.75
C LYS A 246 2.96 -6.20 32.39
N LYS A 247 2.60 -7.19 31.58
CA LYS A 247 3.12 -7.33 30.21
C LYS A 247 2.68 -6.17 29.33
N ALA A 248 1.42 -5.74 29.41
CA ALA A 248 0.90 -4.61 28.67
C ALA A 248 1.77 -3.37 28.90
N LEU A 249 2.02 -3.01 30.14
CA LEU A 249 2.83 -1.83 30.49
C LEU A 249 4.29 -1.99 30.04
N GLN A 250 4.86 -3.18 30.17
CA GLN A 250 6.24 -3.45 29.73
C GLN A 250 6.37 -3.26 28.21
N TYR A 251 5.47 -3.87 27.43
CA TYR A 251 5.46 -3.75 25.96
C TYR A 251 5.26 -2.30 25.49
N ALA A 252 4.35 -1.54 26.11
CA ALA A 252 4.14 -0.14 25.79
C ALA A 252 5.38 0.72 26.05
N LYS A 253 6.10 0.48 27.17
CA LYS A 253 7.35 1.18 27.50
C LYS A 253 8.48 0.82 26.52
N ASP A 254 8.65 -0.45 26.20
CA ASP A 254 9.72 -0.89 25.32
C ASP A 254 9.49 -0.44 23.87
N CYS A 255 8.24 -0.42 23.44
CA CYS A 255 7.83 0.12 22.14
C CYS A 255 8.33 1.57 21.92
N ILE A 256 8.20 2.45 22.93
CA ILE A 256 8.69 3.84 22.86
C ILE A 256 10.22 3.90 22.81
N LYS A 257 10.92 3.04 23.55
CA LYS A 257 12.41 2.99 23.52
C LYS A 257 12.92 2.60 22.13
N ILE A 258 12.21 1.67 21.43
CA ILE A 258 12.61 1.21 20.11
C ILE A 258 12.37 2.31 19.06
N LYS A 259 11.21 2.94 19.08
CA LYS A 259 10.85 4.02 18.15
C LYS A 259 9.83 4.95 18.78
N LYS A 260 10.27 6.12 19.21
CA LYS A 260 9.39 7.14 19.78
C LYS A 260 8.59 7.83 18.68
N THR A 261 7.26 7.82 18.81
CA THR A 261 6.31 8.59 17.99
C THR A 261 5.17 9.06 18.86
N ASP A 262 4.48 10.15 18.47
CA ASP A 262 3.36 10.70 19.23
C ASP A 262 2.24 9.67 19.46
N GLN A 263 1.96 8.86 18.44
CA GLN A 263 0.99 7.76 18.55
C GLN A 263 1.37 6.75 19.63
N ARG A 264 2.67 6.44 19.79
CA ARG A 264 3.14 5.50 20.83
C ARG A 264 3.20 6.16 22.20
N ILE A 265 3.49 7.46 22.26
CA ILE A 265 3.36 8.26 23.50
C ILE A 265 1.90 8.23 23.95
N PHE A 266 0.95 8.46 23.04
CA PHE A 266 -0.47 8.32 23.33
C PHE A 266 -0.82 6.91 23.83
N SER A 267 -0.36 5.87 23.14
CA SER A 267 -0.64 4.46 23.53
C SER A 267 -0.12 4.13 24.92
N LEU A 268 1.07 4.60 25.30
CA LEU A 268 1.58 4.44 26.67
C LEU A 268 0.74 5.21 27.69
N GLY A 269 0.37 6.45 27.38
CA GLY A 269 -0.51 7.26 28.24
C GLY A 269 -1.88 6.60 28.45
N ASP A 270 -2.45 6.04 27.37
CA ASP A 270 -3.72 5.32 27.43
C ASP A 270 -3.60 3.97 28.18
N THR A 271 -2.45 3.28 28.05
CA THR A 271 -2.14 2.11 28.88
C THR A 271 -2.12 2.45 30.37
N TYR A 272 -1.45 3.56 30.75
CA TYR A 272 -1.47 4.03 32.14
C TYR A 272 -2.88 4.42 32.60
N ARG A 273 -3.68 5.08 31.76
CA ARG A 273 -5.08 5.42 32.05
C ARG A 273 -5.91 4.15 32.31
N TYR A 274 -5.77 3.15 31.47
CA TYR A 274 -6.47 1.87 31.62
C TYR A 274 -6.12 1.18 32.95
N LEU A 275 -4.85 1.28 33.35
CA LEU A 275 -4.33 0.75 34.61
C LEU A 275 -4.64 1.66 35.82
N LYS A 276 -5.38 2.75 35.64
CA LYS A 276 -5.71 3.76 36.65
C LYS A 276 -4.49 4.43 37.31
N MET A 277 -3.36 4.45 36.61
CA MET A 277 -2.13 5.16 37.01
C MET A 277 -2.17 6.58 36.47
N TYR A 278 -3.08 7.39 37.00
CA TYR A 278 -3.49 8.64 36.37
C TYR A 278 -2.39 9.70 36.28
N ASP A 279 -1.48 9.81 37.23
CA ASP A 279 -0.38 10.78 37.16
C ASP A 279 0.54 10.51 35.97
N SER A 280 0.91 9.23 35.76
CA SER A 280 1.67 8.83 34.58
C SER A 280 0.88 8.99 33.30
N ALA A 281 -0.43 8.71 33.32
CA ALA A 281 -1.30 8.91 32.19
C ALA A 281 -1.34 10.38 31.77
N TYR A 282 -1.54 11.31 32.72
CA TYR A 282 -1.52 12.75 32.47
C TYR A 282 -0.22 13.20 31.81
N PHE A 283 0.92 12.74 32.31
CA PHE A 283 2.23 13.11 31.76
C PHE A 283 2.35 12.76 30.28
N TYR A 284 2.05 11.51 29.90
CA TYR A 284 2.18 11.06 28.51
C TYR A 284 1.07 11.58 27.60
N LEU A 285 -0.17 11.66 28.08
CA LEU A 285 -1.29 12.17 27.28
C LEU A 285 -1.14 13.66 26.98
N ASN A 286 -0.66 14.48 27.91
CA ASN A 286 -0.35 15.88 27.62
C ASN A 286 0.72 16.05 26.53
N GLN A 287 1.74 15.19 26.50
CA GLN A 287 2.70 15.19 25.41
C GLN A 287 2.02 14.82 24.06
N ALA A 288 1.14 13.83 24.06
CA ALA A 288 0.43 13.40 22.86
C ALA A 288 -0.58 14.44 22.34
N CYS A 289 -1.09 15.33 23.19
CA CYS A 289 -1.93 16.45 22.76
C CYS A 289 -1.22 17.45 21.84
N LEU A 290 0.12 17.51 21.93
CA LEU A 290 0.95 18.39 21.10
C LEU A 290 1.26 17.80 19.74
N SER A 291 0.74 16.63 19.42
CA SER A 291 0.98 15.97 18.15
C SER A 291 0.44 16.79 16.97
N PRO A 292 1.21 16.95 15.88
CA PRO A 292 0.69 17.52 14.62
C PRO A 292 -0.35 16.61 13.96
N ASN A 293 -0.38 15.33 14.32
CA ASN A 293 -1.43 14.41 13.86
C ASN A 293 -2.72 14.65 14.66
N ILE A 294 -3.73 15.22 13.98
CA ILE A 294 -5.01 15.61 14.59
C ILE A 294 -5.75 14.43 15.24
N HIS A 295 -5.62 13.22 14.71
CA HIS A 295 -6.27 12.03 15.29
C HIS A 295 -5.62 11.63 16.61
N THR A 296 -4.28 11.67 16.67
CA THR A 296 -3.53 11.40 17.91
C THR A 296 -3.85 12.43 18.97
N ALA A 297 -3.78 13.72 18.63
CA ALA A 297 -4.09 14.82 19.56
C ALA A 297 -5.54 14.71 20.08
N ARG A 298 -6.52 14.50 19.19
CA ARG A 298 -7.93 14.32 19.57
C ARG A 298 -8.11 13.15 20.55
N SER A 299 -7.50 12.01 20.25
CA SER A 299 -7.58 10.83 21.12
C SER A 299 -6.97 11.08 22.50
N ALA A 300 -5.87 11.83 22.55
CA ALA A 300 -5.24 12.22 23.81
C ALA A 300 -6.13 13.17 24.63
N TYR A 301 -6.74 14.16 24.00
CA TYR A 301 -7.72 15.05 24.69
C TYR A 301 -8.92 14.26 25.22
N GLN A 302 -9.46 13.32 24.46
CA GLN A 302 -10.56 12.46 24.91
C GLN A 302 -10.16 11.61 26.12
N ALA A 303 -8.94 11.07 26.12
CA ALA A 303 -8.42 10.30 27.24
C ALA A 303 -8.21 11.16 28.49
N LEU A 304 -7.70 12.40 28.35
CA LEU A 304 -7.57 13.37 29.45
C LEU A 304 -8.93 13.81 30.00
N TYR A 305 -9.90 14.05 29.11
CA TYR A 305 -11.27 14.36 29.52
C TYR A 305 -11.87 13.23 30.35
N TYR A 306 -11.70 11.96 29.91
CA TYR A 306 -12.13 10.80 30.68
C TYR A 306 -11.51 10.81 32.11
N ILE A 307 -10.20 11.05 32.20
CA ILE A 307 -9.50 11.08 33.48
C ILE A 307 -10.10 12.21 34.38
N SER A 308 -10.36 13.41 33.86
CA SER A 308 -10.90 14.54 34.61
C SER A 308 -12.29 14.25 35.21
N GLN A 309 -13.08 13.38 34.60
CA GLN A 309 -14.39 12.96 35.13
C GLN A 309 -14.28 11.89 36.23
N HIS A 310 -13.17 11.16 36.32
CA HIS A 310 -13.03 10.00 37.21
C HIS A 310 -11.91 10.17 38.24
N TYR A 311 -11.08 11.20 38.10
CA TYR A 311 -9.96 11.47 38.99
C TYR A 311 -9.75 12.96 39.18
N CYS A 312 -9.88 13.38 40.45
CA CYS A 312 -9.50 14.73 40.86
C CYS A 312 -8.06 14.66 41.40
N PRO A 313 -7.06 15.26 40.69
CA PRO A 313 -5.70 15.26 41.22
C PRO A 313 -5.69 15.93 42.58
N VAL A 314 -5.24 15.22 43.60
CA VAL A 314 -4.97 15.85 44.92
C VAL A 314 -3.93 16.93 44.66
N LYS A 315 -4.29 18.20 44.90
CA LYS A 315 -3.30 19.30 44.91
C LYS A 315 -2.27 18.94 45.97
N VAL A 316 -1.11 18.51 45.53
CA VAL A 316 0.07 18.49 46.41
C VAL A 316 0.48 19.95 46.51
N ASP A 317 0.06 20.61 47.56
CA ASP A 317 0.58 21.92 47.95
C ASP A 317 2.10 21.75 48.10
N LYS A 318 2.87 22.50 47.27
CA LYS A 318 4.30 22.60 47.35
C LYS A 318 4.70 23.57 48.46
#